data_217c5b9e7abb580e50f0207ed18c8c86
#
_entry.id   217c5b9e7abb580e50f0207ed18c8c86
#
_cell.length_a   1.000
_cell.length_b   1.000
_cell.length_c   1.000
_cell.angle_alpha   90.00
_cell.angle_beta   90.00
_cell.angle_gamma   90.00
#
_symmetry.space_group_name_H-M   'P 1'
#
loop_
_entity.id
_entity.type
_entity.pdbx_description
1 polymer ?
#
loop_
_entity_poly.entity_id
_entity_poly.type
_entity_poly.pdbx_seq_one_letter_code
_entity_poly.pdbx_strand_id
1 'polypeptide(L)'
;MRIEVGRYGSKREMYEAMRAALVLLLEESGGDLVAGLANASALFKLFMEEVNWVGFYLIKDGALTLGPFQGKPAVARILLGEGVCGTAAEKKKTQRVDDRAHLRQSHRL
;
A
#
# COMPACT_ATOMS: atom_id res chain seq x y z
N MET A 1 0.24 20.13 7.57
CA MET A 1 -0.56 19.18 8.39
C MET A 1 0.38 18.27 9.18
N ARG A 2 0.07 18.06 10.43
CA ARG A 2 0.91 17.22 11.29
C ARG A 2 0.14 16.00 11.77
N ILE A 3 0.67 14.82 11.47
CA ILE A 3 0.10 13.54 11.87
C ILE A 3 1.03 12.89 12.89
N GLU A 4 0.48 12.52 14.04
CA GLU A 4 1.25 11.85 15.08
C GLU A 4 0.65 10.49 15.40
N VAL A 5 1.52 9.51 15.63
CA VAL A 5 1.09 8.19 16.05
C VAL A 5 1.15 8.15 17.58
N GLY A 6 0.01 7.82 18.19
CA GLY A 6 -0.06 7.64 19.62
C GLY A 6 0.15 6.18 20.03
N ARG A 7 -0.20 5.91 21.27
CA ARG A 7 -0.26 4.54 21.80
C ARG A 7 -1.71 4.11 21.81
N TYR A 8 -1.96 2.90 21.37
CA TYR A 8 -3.31 2.38 21.26
C TYR A 8 -3.47 1.10 22.05
N GLY A 9 -4.63 0.92 22.67
CA GLY A 9 -4.92 -0.26 23.48
C GLY A 9 -5.18 -1.51 22.66
N SER A 10 -5.45 -1.38 21.36
CA SER A 10 -5.71 -2.51 20.48
C SER A 10 -5.40 -2.14 19.04
N LYS A 11 -5.28 -3.16 18.18
CA LYS A 11 -5.14 -2.94 16.74
C LYS A 11 -6.35 -2.20 16.17
N ARG A 12 -7.53 -2.49 16.67
CA ARG A 12 -8.76 -1.83 16.22
C ARG A 12 -8.69 -0.33 16.46
N GLU A 13 -8.29 0.10 17.65
CA GLU A 13 -8.14 1.52 17.95
C GLU A 13 -7.11 2.17 17.05
N MET A 14 -6.00 1.48 16.80
CA MET A 14 -4.95 1.97 15.91
C MET A 14 -5.48 2.14 14.49
N TYR A 15 -6.22 1.17 13.98
CA TYR A 15 -6.79 1.25 12.63
C TYR A 15 -7.84 2.37 12.51
N GLU A 16 -8.64 2.58 13.56
CA GLU A 16 -9.61 3.68 13.58
C GLU A 16 -8.90 5.04 13.52
N ALA A 17 -7.83 5.21 14.28
CA ALA A 17 -7.03 6.43 14.27
C ALA A 17 -6.36 6.64 12.91
N MET A 18 -5.80 5.58 12.34
CA MET A 18 -5.18 5.63 11.02
C MET A 18 -6.19 6.01 9.95
N ARG A 19 -7.39 5.44 10.01
CA ARG A 19 -8.46 5.76 9.06
C ARG A 19 -8.86 7.24 9.15
N ALA A 20 -9.01 7.77 10.35
CA ALA A 20 -9.36 9.18 10.54
C ALA A 20 -8.28 10.09 9.94
N ALA A 21 -7.00 9.77 10.19
CA ALA A 21 -5.90 10.52 9.61
C ALA A 21 -5.88 10.43 8.07
N LEU A 22 -6.18 9.25 7.52
CA LEU A 22 -6.24 9.05 6.08
C LEU A 22 -7.29 9.96 5.42
N VAL A 23 -8.48 10.04 6.01
CA VAL A 23 -9.55 10.91 5.48
C VAL A 23 -9.07 12.36 5.40
N LEU A 24 -8.42 12.86 6.46
CA LEU A 24 -7.90 14.22 6.48
C LEU A 24 -6.85 14.45 5.41
N LEU A 25 -5.93 13.48 5.22
CA LEU A 25 -4.89 13.60 4.21
C LEU A 25 -5.47 13.58 2.79
N LEU A 26 -6.48 12.74 2.55
CA LEU A 26 -7.13 12.67 1.24
C LEU A 26 -7.89 13.96 0.93
N GLU A 27 -8.55 14.54 1.91
CA GLU A 27 -9.23 15.83 1.75
C GLU A 27 -8.22 16.94 1.42
N GLU A 28 -7.09 16.94 2.14
CA GLU A 28 -6.05 17.95 1.93
C GLU A 28 -5.39 17.81 0.56
N SER A 29 -5.36 16.61 -0.01
CA SER A 29 -4.78 16.39 -1.34
C SER A 29 -5.60 17.01 -2.48
N GLY A 30 -6.83 17.44 -2.20
CA GLY A 30 -7.66 18.14 -3.17
C GLY A 30 -8.04 17.32 -4.39
N GLY A 31 -8.08 16.01 -4.27
CA GLY A 31 -8.43 15.11 -5.38
C GLY A 31 -7.24 14.71 -6.26
N ASP A 32 -6.04 15.16 -5.94
CA ASP A 32 -4.84 14.74 -6.68
C ASP A 32 -4.51 13.30 -6.33
N LEU A 33 -4.51 12.42 -7.33
CA LEU A 33 -4.31 11.00 -7.11
C LEU A 33 -2.91 10.69 -6.57
N VAL A 34 -1.89 11.26 -7.18
CA VAL A 34 -0.50 10.98 -6.78
C VAL A 34 -0.26 11.47 -5.36
N ALA A 35 -0.68 12.70 -5.05
CA ALA A 35 -0.52 13.25 -3.71
C ALA A 35 -1.26 12.42 -2.67
N GLY A 36 -2.49 12.02 -2.96
CA GLY A 36 -3.29 11.19 -2.07
C GLY A 36 -2.66 9.84 -1.79
N LEU A 37 -2.21 9.14 -2.83
CA LEU A 37 -1.59 7.82 -2.68
C LEU A 37 -0.21 7.92 -2.01
N ALA A 38 0.54 8.99 -2.28
CA ALA A 38 1.83 9.20 -1.64
C ALA A 38 1.66 9.37 -0.12
N ASN A 39 0.75 10.22 0.29
CA ASN A 39 0.48 10.42 1.72
C ASN A 39 -0.17 9.20 2.38
N ALA A 40 -1.03 8.47 1.65
CA ALA A 40 -1.58 7.21 2.17
C ALA A 40 -0.48 6.20 2.45
N SER A 41 0.47 6.05 1.53
CA SER A 41 1.61 5.14 1.71
C SER A 41 2.45 5.53 2.93
N ALA A 42 2.75 6.82 3.05
CA ALA A 42 3.51 7.34 4.17
C ALA A 42 2.78 7.12 5.50
N LEU A 43 1.47 7.37 5.52
CA LEU A 43 0.65 7.17 6.71
C LEU A 43 0.66 5.72 7.16
N PHE A 44 0.43 4.79 6.24
CA PHE A 44 0.43 3.36 6.56
C PHE A 44 1.77 2.92 7.13
N LYS A 45 2.87 3.38 6.55
CA LYS A 45 4.21 3.05 7.06
C LYS A 45 4.43 3.64 8.44
N LEU A 46 3.95 4.85 8.68
CA LEU A 46 4.07 5.53 9.97
C LEU A 46 3.33 4.76 11.09
N PHE A 47 2.11 4.30 10.83
CA PHE A 47 1.29 3.60 11.81
C PHE A 47 1.68 2.12 11.96
N MET A 48 2.17 1.50 10.90
CA MET A 48 2.51 0.07 10.89
C MET A 48 4.02 -0.09 10.69
N GLU A 49 4.78 0.22 11.73
CA GLU A 49 6.25 0.25 11.67
C GLU A 49 6.89 -1.07 11.25
N GLU A 50 6.28 -2.21 11.61
CA GLU A 50 6.80 -3.53 11.27
C GLU A 50 6.61 -3.91 9.81
N VAL A 51 5.83 -3.14 9.05
CA VAL A 51 5.61 -3.38 7.63
C VAL A 51 6.87 -2.95 6.85
N ASN A 52 7.41 -3.85 6.05
CA ASN A 52 8.62 -3.58 5.27
C ASN A 52 8.34 -2.76 4.02
N TRP A 53 7.18 -2.97 3.43
CA TRP A 53 6.79 -2.31 2.19
C TRP A 53 5.29 -2.12 2.16
N VAL A 54 4.85 -0.94 1.77
CA VAL A 54 3.44 -0.63 1.59
C VAL A 54 3.31 0.38 0.47
N GLY A 55 2.36 0.16 -0.43
CA GLY A 55 2.18 1.06 -1.55
C GLY A 55 1.10 0.62 -2.50
N PHE A 56 1.12 1.22 -3.67
CA PHE A 56 0.08 1.06 -4.66
C PHE A 56 0.66 0.71 -6.02
N TYR A 57 -0.01 -0.20 -6.71
CA TYR A 57 0.19 -0.42 -8.13
C TYR A 57 -1.06 0.06 -8.85
N LEU A 58 -0.88 0.76 -9.94
CA LEU A 58 -1.99 1.30 -10.73
C LEU A 58 -2.10 0.53 -12.04
N ILE A 59 -3.33 0.22 -12.44
CA ILE A 59 -3.54 -0.46 -13.73
C ILE A 59 -3.42 0.56 -14.84
N LYS A 60 -2.44 0.34 -15.73
CA LYS A 60 -2.21 1.16 -16.92
C LYS A 60 -1.93 0.24 -18.09
N ASP A 61 -2.62 0.45 -19.18
CA ASP A 61 -2.39 -0.31 -20.43
C ASP A 61 -2.39 -1.83 -20.19
N GLY A 62 -3.33 -2.30 -19.37
CA GLY A 62 -3.50 -3.74 -19.12
C GLY A 62 -2.46 -4.38 -18.21
N ALA A 63 -1.65 -3.58 -17.52
CA ALA A 63 -0.65 -4.08 -16.59
C ALA A 63 -0.65 -3.22 -15.32
N LEU A 64 -0.01 -3.74 -14.28
CA LEU A 64 0.22 -2.98 -13.06
C LEU A 64 1.49 -2.16 -13.20
N THR A 65 1.38 -0.87 -12.91
CA THR A 65 2.53 0.04 -12.88
C THR A 65 2.73 0.52 -11.45
N LEU A 66 3.97 0.50 -11.01
CA LEU A 66 4.31 0.94 -9.66
C LEU A 66 3.86 2.39 -9.43
N GLY A 67 3.08 2.59 -8.40
CA GLY A 67 2.65 3.91 -7.93
C GLY A 67 3.39 4.32 -6.67
N PRO A 68 2.85 5.29 -5.93
CA PRO A 68 3.48 5.74 -4.69
C PRO A 68 3.61 4.62 -3.67
N PHE A 69 4.76 4.58 -2.99
CA PHE A 69 5.05 3.55 -2.00
C PHE A 69 6.07 4.02 -0.98
N GLN A 70 6.21 3.22 0.08
CA GLN A 70 7.25 3.36 1.10
C GLN A 70 7.95 2.02 1.25
N GLY A 71 9.28 2.00 1.14
CA GLY A 71 10.08 0.80 1.26
C GLY A 71 11.17 0.74 0.20
N LYS A 72 11.73 -0.45 0.02
CA LYS A 72 12.77 -0.66 -0.97
C LYS A 72 12.23 -0.59 -2.40
N PRO A 73 13.07 -0.26 -3.37
CA PRO A 73 12.66 -0.26 -4.77
C PRO A 73 11.96 -1.56 -5.16
N ALA A 74 10.95 -1.46 -5.98
CA ALA A 74 10.11 -2.59 -6.36
C ALA A 74 10.02 -2.70 -7.89
N VAL A 75 9.46 -3.83 -8.35
CA VAL A 75 9.26 -4.06 -9.79
C VAL A 75 8.37 -2.97 -10.35
N ALA A 76 8.80 -2.31 -11.43
CA ALA A 76 8.08 -1.18 -11.99
C ALA A 76 6.80 -1.59 -12.73
N ARG A 77 6.77 -2.78 -13.32
CA ARG A 77 5.63 -3.26 -14.10
C ARG A 77 5.39 -4.75 -13.87
N ILE A 78 4.13 -5.09 -13.63
CA ILE A 78 3.72 -6.48 -13.40
C ILE A 78 2.55 -6.79 -14.33
N LEU A 79 2.66 -7.86 -15.10
CA LEU A 79 1.57 -8.28 -15.96
C LEU A 79 0.46 -8.92 -15.14
N LEU A 80 -0.77 -8.78 -15.61
CA LEU A 80 -1.91 -9.44 -14.96
C LEU A 80 -1.69 -10.95 -14.94
N GLY A 81 -1.95 -11.56 -13.80
CA GLY A 81 -1.73 -13.00 -13.62
C GLY A 81 -0.34 -13.37 -13.14
N GLU A 82 0.62 -12.46 -13.15
CA GLU A 82 1.96 -12.72 -12.66
C GLU A 82 2.09 -12.42 -11.16
N GLY A 83 2.62 -13.39 -10.40
CA GLY A 83 2.90 -13.23 -9.00
C GLY A 83 1.65 -12.95 -8.15
N VAL A 84 1.88 -12.49 -6.93
CA VAL A 84 0.78 -12.20 -5.99
C VAL A 84 -0.04 -11.00 -6.45
N CYS A 85 0.61 -9.90 -6.76
CA CYS A 85 -0.10 -8.68 -7.16
C CYS A 85 -0.80 -8.83 -8.50
N GLY A 86 -0.14 -9.44 -9.50
CA GLY A 86 -0.74 -9.67 -10.81
C GLY A 86 -1.94 -10.60 -10.73
N THR A 87 -1.86 -11.63 -9.88
CA THR A 87 -2.97 -12.54 -9.65
C THR A 87 -4.13 -11.84 -8.95
N ALA A 88 -3.85 -11.03 -7.94
CA ALA A 88 -4.89 -10.27 -7.25
C ALA A 88 -5.65 -9.35 -8.21
N ALA A 89 -4.91 -8.66 -9.08
CA ALA A 89 -5.50 -7.74 -10.05
C ALA A 89 -6.34 -8.48 -11.11
N GLU A 90 -5.83 -9.60 -11.63
CA GLU A 90 -6.54 -10.39 -12.62
C GLU A 90 -7.84 -10.97 -12.08
N LYS A 91 -7.77 -11.55 -10.89
CA LYS A 91 -8.94 -12.16 -10.24
C LYS A 91 -9.84 -11.17 -9.53
N LYS A 92 -9.38 -9.94 -9.36
CA LYS A 92 -10.07 -8.90 -8.59
C LYS A 92 -10.37 -9.37 -7.17
N LYS A 93 -9.40 -10.05 -6.56
CA LYS A 93 -9.51 -10.59 -5.21
C LYS A 93 -8.24 -10.34 -4.42
N THR A 94 -8.43 -10.05 -3.14
CA THR A 94 -7.32 -9.98 -2.21
C THR A 94 -6.60 -11.32 -2.16
N GLN A 95 -5.27 -11.27 -2.24
CA GLN A 95 -4.42 -12.45 -2.07
C GLN A 95 -3.66 -12.29 -0.76
N ARG A 96 -3.82 -13.26 0.14
CA ARG A 96 -3.12 -13.27 1.40
C ARG A 96 -2.08 -14.36 1.39
N VAL A 97 -0.83 -13.99 1.69
CA VAL A 97 0.29 -14.93 1.73
C VAL A 97 0.88 -14.91 3.13
N ASP A 98 0.79 -16.04 3.84
CA ASP A 98 1.23 -16.11 5.23
C ASP A 98 2.74 -16.34 5.36
N ASP A 99 3.39 -16.93 4.35
CA ASP A 99 4.80 -17.24 4.36
C ASP A 99 5.56 -16.34 3.39
N ARG A 100 6.55 -15.60 3.91
CA ARG A 100 7.39 -14.72 3.11
C ARG A 100 8.13 -15.45 1.98
N ALA A 101 8.38 -16.73 2.14
CA ALA A 101 9.04 -17.52 1.10
C ALA A 101 8.25 -17.52 -0.22
N HIS A 102 6.93 -17.42 -0.15
CA HIS A 102 6.07 -17.34 -1.33
C HIS A 102 6.25 -16.03 -2.08
N LEU A 103 6.57 -14.94 -1.37
CA LEU A 103 6.75 -13.63 -1.99
C LEU A 103 7.98 -13.57 -2.89
N ARG A 104 9.00 -14.37 -2.62
CA ARG A 104 10.21 -14.40 -3.43
C ARG A 104 9.96 -14.86 -4.86
N GLN A 105 8.89 -15.61 -5.07
CA GLN A 105 8.52 -16.11 -6.39
C GLN A 105 7.74 -15.08 -7.20
N SER A 106 7.30 -14.01 -6.55
CA SER A 106 6.36 -13.05 -7.12
C SER A 106 7.03 -11.77 -7.61
N HIS A 107 7.92 -11.19 -6.82
CA HIS A 107 8.48 -9.87 -7.09
C HIS A 107 9.96 -9.85 -6.80
N ARG A 108 10.77 -9.91 -7.84
CA ARG A 108 12.21 -9.80 -7.73
C ARG A 108 12.70 -8.60 -8.51
N LEU A 109 13.59 -7.90 -7.89
CA LEU A 109 14.39 -6.90 -8.58
C LEU A 109 15.75 -7.50 -8.91
#